data_5eb7dd8ab3d4c54df7a7965d7633588e
#
_entry.id   5eb7dd8ab3d4c54df7a7965d7633588e
#
_cell.length_a   1.000
_cell.length_b   1.000
_cell.length_c   1.000
_cell.angle_alpha   90.00
_cell.angle_beta   90.00
_cell.angle_gamma   90.00
#
_symmetry.space_group_name_H-M   'P 1'
#
loop_
_entity.id
_entity.type
_entity.pdbx_description
1 polymer ?
#
loop_
_entity_poly.entity_id
_entity_poly.type
_entity_poly.pdbx_seq_one_letter_code
_entity_poly.pdbx_strand_id
1 'polypeptide(L)'
;MCGLKIRFAVYFCILAALSFFVYKSYQTKYTLSLSAVLQYLPDEQKIEALQNIKTGNIKIEILEKLGYREDNSFFYFMLCAGFVLILSACLLESFFYRRRQKKEIENISSYLDSLEKGAGKLITKNGTLLHDKLYKLYTELLCERENAQAEKLKFQKNLEDIAHQIKTPITAMLLSLENSSLTADNSSKRGTCTDASMLNATVNSMIKSLYRLNELTDRLLHSASLESGTKQMKRSPLSAYEACLEAYEACENLFQQKGIAVHIEHNDALISADYYWITEAFMNIFKNAASYLSKGNSVNVFFNETPLYTEIVFKDDGRGIQKEALHYVFNRFYKTPDSNGFGLGLHIAKSIAEKNNGTLCAYNENGAVFKFSFYKT
;
A
#
# COMPACT_ATOMS: atom_id res chain seq x y z
N MET A 1 23.76 -2.08 27.41
CA MET A 1 23.78 -1.80 28.87
C MET A 1 24.73 -2.70 29.68
N CYS A 2 24.89 -3.99 29.38
CA CYS A 2 25.81 -4.88 30.17
C CYS A 2 27.29 -4.48 30.06
N GLY A 3 27.77 -4.10 28.88
CA GLY A 3 29.16 -3.69 28.67
C GLY A 3 29.61 -2.42 29.43
N LEU A 4 28.67 -1.48 29.64
CA LEU A 4 28.96 -0.25 30.38
C LEU A 4 29.16 -0.54 31.88
N LYS A 5 28.34 -1.43 32.46
CA LYS A 5 28.45 -1.84 33.87
C LYS A 5 29.78 -2.59 34.16
N ILE A 6 30.20 -3.45 33.23
CA ILE A 6 31.47 -4.19 33.37
C ILE A 6 32.66 -3.22 33.31
N ARG A 7 32.64 -2.23 32.47
CA ARG A 7 33.72 -1.23 32.34
C ARG A 7 33.79 -0.31 33.54
N PHE A 8 32.65 0.15 34.07
CA PHE A 8 32.60 0.89 35.33
C PHE A 8 33.19 0.08 36.49
N ALA A 9 32.91 -1.23 36.57
CA ALA A 9 33.50 -2.11 37.57
C ALA A 9 35.01 -2.21 37.41
N VAL A 10 35.53 -2.30 36.18
CA VAL A 10 36.99 -2.35 35.91
C VAL A 10 37.67 -1.03 36.34
N TYR A 11 37.09 0.14 35.99
CA TYR A 11 37.65 1.44 36.43
C TYR A 11 37.60 1.60 37.95
N PHE A 12 36.54 1.14 38.60
CA PHE A 12 36.40 1.14 40.04
C PHE A 12 37.46 0.23 40.70
N CYS A 13 37.71 -0.96 40.15
CA CYS A 13 38.76 -1.86 40.65
C CYS A 13 40.18 -1.26 40.50
N ILE A 14 40.45 -0.57 39.38
CA ILE A 14 41.73 0.12 39.16
C ILE A 14 41.92 1.25 40.20
N LEU A 15 40.87 2.03 40.46
CA LEU A 15 40.87 3.12 41.43
C LEU A 15 41.09 2.58 42.86
N ALA A 16 40.41 1.50 43.22
CA ALA A 16 40.56 0.82 44.51
C ALA A 16 41.98 0.25 44.68
N ALA A 17 42.56 -0.35 43.65
CA ALA A 17 43.94 -0.87 43.67
C ALA A 17 44.99 0.25 43.83
N LEU A 18 44.79 1.36 43.10
CA LEU A 18 45.63 2.56 43.23
C LEU A 18 45.55 3.15 44.66
N SER A 19 44.34 3.29 45.20
CA SER A 19 44.12 3.77 46.56
C SER A 19 44.76 2.87 47.60
N PHE A 20 44.63 1.55 47.43
CA PHE A 20 45.30 0.58 48.31
C PHE A 20 46.83 0.66 48.22
N PHE A 21 47.40 0.81 47.04
CA PHE A 21 48.82 0.95 46.80
C PHE A 21 49.36 2.25 47.46
N VAL A 22 48.64 3.36 47.27
CA VAL A 22 48.96 4.64 47.92
C VAL A 22 48.91 4.53 49.44
N TYR A 23 47.87 3.90 49.99
CA TYR A 23 47.72 3.67 51.40
C TYR A 23 48.87 2.82 51.95
N LYS A 24 49.26 1.74 51.29
CA LYS A 24 50.39 0.87 51.69
C LYS A 24 51.74 1.60 51.63
N SER A 25 51.97 2.42 50.60
CA SER A 25 53.15 3.24 50.45
C SER A 25 53.27 4.29 51.59
N TYR A 26 52.13 4.90 51.93
CA TYR A 26 52.04 5.84 53.06
C TYR A 26 52.37 5.15 54.40
N GLN A 27 51.79 3.99 54.67
CA GLN A 27 52.07 3.16 55.87
C GLN A 27 53.56 2.80 55.96
N THR A 28 54.19 2.39 54.85
CA THR A 28 55.61 2.04 54.84
C THR A 28 56.47 3.26 55.07
N LYS A 29 56.16 4.43 54.52
CA LYS A 29 56.89 5.67 54.77
C LYS A 29 56.76 6.14 56.22
N TYR A 30 55.54 5.98 56.79
CA TYR A 30 55.24 6.30 58.18
C TYR A 30 56.04 5.42 59.14
N THR A 31 56.06 4.10 58.86
CA THR A 31 56.87 3.16 59.73
C THR A 31 58.35 3.39 59.62
N LEU A 32 58.89 3.75 58.43
CA LEU A 32 60.29 4.12 58.25
C LEU A 32 60.69 5.41 59.01
N SER A 33 59.84 6.46 58.90
CA SER A 33 60.08 7.72 59.61
C SER A 33 59.99 7.55 61.14
N LEU A 34 59.03 6.74 61.60
CA LEU A 34 58.88 6.40 62.99
C LEU A 34 60.09 5.62 63.51
N SER A 35 60.61 4.64 62.77
CA SER A 35 61.83 3.88 63.14
C SER A 35 63.06 4.76 63.18
N ALA A 36 63.20 5.71 62.24
CA ALA A 36 64.31 6.67 62.25
C ALA A 36 64.27 7.60 63.49
N VAL A 37 63.06 8.10 63.85
CA VAL A 37 62.91 8.92 65.08
C VAL A 37 63.21 8.13 66.35
N LEU A 38 62.71 6.88 66.39
CA LEU A 38 63.00 6.01 67.57
C LEU A 38 64.50 5.71 67.75
N GLN A 39 65.30 5.72 66.68
CA GLN A 39 66.74 5.45 66.74
C GLN A 39 67.51 6.52 67.49
N TYR A 40 67.01 7.78 67.48
CA TYR A 40 67.70 8.92 68.14
C TYR A 40 67.18 9.22 69.53
N LEU A 41 66.22 8.47 70.10
CA LEU A 41 65.67 8.67 71.42
C LEU A 41 66.53 7.92 72.52
N PRO A 42 66.67 8.47 73.71
CA PRO A 42 67.24 7.76 74.87
C PRO A 42 66.43 6.50 75.22
N ASP A 43 67.10 5.46 75.77
CA ASP A 43 66.44 4.15 75.92
C ASP A 43 65.21 4.17 76.84
N GLU A 44 65.19 5.00 77.89
CA GLU A 44 64.00 5.19 78.73
C GLU A 44 62.79 5.77 77.93
N GLN A 45 63.02 6.71 77.08
CA GLN A 45 61.97 7.34 76.25
C GLN A 45 61.56 6.45 75.12
N LYS A 46 62.39 5.51 74.61
CA LYS A 46 62.00 4.51 73.60
C LYS A 46 60.94 3.57 74.13
N ILE A 47 61.04 3.12 75.37
CA ILE A 47 60.08 2.20 75.99
C ILE A 47 58.71 2.86 76.10
N GLU A 48 58.67 4.08 76.54
CA GLU A 48 57.45 4.88 76.67
C GLU A 48 56.81 5.16 75.30
N ALA A 49 57.61 5.52 74.31
CA ALA A 49 57.11 5.74 72.90
C ALA A 49 56.56 4.45 72.27
N LEU A 50 57.23 3.30 72.49
CA LEU A 50 56.77 1.99 72.01
C LEU A 50 55.48 1.53 72.71
N GLN A 51 55.27 1.82 73.95
CA GLN A 51 54.03 1.56 74.67
C GLN A 51 52.87 2.43 74.11
N ASN A 52 53.13 3.72 73.88
CA ASN A 52 52.17 4.63 73.35
C ASN A 52 51.80 4.27 71.90
N ILE A 53 52.70 3.77 71.05
CA ILE A 53 52.47 3.22 69.76
C ILE A 53 51.54 1.98 69.81
N LYS A 54 51.82 1.08 70.76
CA LYS A 54 51.10 -0.18 70.96
C LYS A 54 49.66 0.05 71.45
N THR A 55 49.41 1.13 72.17
CA THR A 55 48.09 1.53 72.67
C THR A 55 47.27 2.42 71.65
N GLY A 56 47.86 2.77 70.50
CA GLY A 56 47.20 3.63 69.50
C GLY A 56 47.07 5.10 69.90
N ASN A 57 47.71 5.53 70.99
CA ASN A 57 47.55 6.86 71.55
C ASN A 57 48.68 7.85 71.14
N ILE A 58 49.26 7.69 69.98
CA ILE A 58 50.18 8.67 69.41
C ILE A 58 49.43 9.88 68.95
N LYS A 59 49.49 10.97 69.68
CA LYS A 59 49.02 12.26 69.18
C LYS A 59 50.03 12.76 68.14
N ILE A 60 49.51 13.14 66.95
CA ILE A 60 50.25 13.76 65.82
C ILE A 60 51.14 14.93 66.34
N GLU A 61 50.70 15.65 67.37
CA GLU A 61 51.38 16.74 68.01
C GLU A 61 52.79 16.34 68.55
N ILE A 62 53.00 15.08 68.93
CA ILE A 62 54.30 14.60 69.44
C ILE A 62 55.28 14.39 68.28
N LEU A 63 54.83 13.93 67.19
CA LEU A 63 55.60 13.74 65.95
C LEU A 63 55.99 15.08 65.30
N GLU A 64 55.10 16.07 65.29
CA GLU A 64 55.43 17.44 64.85
C GLU A 64 56.49 18.13 65.70
N LYS A 65 56.45 17.95 67.03
CA LYS A 65 57.49 18.45 67.95
C LYS A 65 58.90 17.79 67.79
N LEU A 66 58.90 16.56 67.23
CA LEU A 66 60.13 15.83 66.87
C LEU A 66 60.59 16.15 65.41
N GLY A 67 59.99 17.14 64.72
CA GLY A 67 60.40 17.58 63.40
C GLY A 67 59.83 16.79 62.25
N TYR A 68 58.85 15.95 62.49
CA TYR A 68 58.10 15.26 61.40
C TYR A 68 57.12 16.24 60.75
N ARG A 69 57.33 16.51 59.48
CA ARG A 69 56.40 17.30 58.66
C ARG A 69 55.70 16.38 57.74
N GLU A 70 54.38 16.31 57.84
CA GLU A 70 53.56 15.51 56.94
C GLU A 70 53.63 16.09 55.51
N ASP A 71 54.34 15.41 54.62
CA ASP A 71 54.42 15.79 53.21
C ASP A 71 53.43 14.95 52.44
N ASN A 72 52.22 15.50 52.26
CA ASN A 72 51.14 14.89 51.52
C ASN A 72 51.17 15.17 49.98
N SER A 73 52.22 15.81 49.48
CA SER A 73 52.34 16.21 48.06
C SER A 73 52.30 15.00 47.14
N PHE A 74 52.89 13.88 47.50
CA PHE A 74 52.88 12.63 46.78
C PHE A 74 51.47 12.03 46.68
N PHE A 75 50.64 12.13 47.71
CA PHE A 75 49.28 11.66 47.75
C PHE A 75 48.42 12.46 46.78
N TYR A 76 48.50 13.80 46.79
CA TYR A 76 47.80 14.65 45.87
C TYR A 76 48.23 14.46 44.41
N PHE A 77 49.54 14.23 44.18
CA PHE A 77 50.07 13.91 42.85
C PHE A 77 49.46 12.62 42.30
N MET A 78 49.38 11.56 43.10
CA MET A 78 48.78 10.28 42.69
C MET A 78 47.30 10.39 42.43
N LEU A 79 46.55 11.17 43.25
CA LEU A 79 45.14 11.45 42.98
C LEU A 79 44.93 12.19 41.67
N CYS A 80 45.72 13.24 41.41
CA CYS A 80 45.66 13.96 40.14
C CYS A 80 46.00 13.07 38.93
N ALA A 81 47.03 12.25 39.06
CA ALA A 81 47.41 11.30 37.99
C ALA A 81 46.31 10.28 37.70
N GLY A 82 45.65 9.74 38.75
CA GLY A 82 44.53 8.84 38.65
C GLY A 82 43.33 9.51 37.95
N PHE A 83 43.02 10.75 38.30
CA PHE A 83 41.94 11.52 37.68
C PHE A 83 42.21 11.79 36.20
N VAL A 84 43.46 12.16 35.82
CA VAL A 84 43.82 12.37 34.41
C VAL A 84 43.72 11.08 33.59
N LEU A 85 44.12 9.93 34.17
CA LEU A 85 43.97 8.62 33.51
C LEU A 85 42.51 8.26 33.26
N ILE A 86 41.63 8.48 34.23
CA ILE A 86 40.19 8.22 34.06
C ILE A 86 39.58 9.15 32.99
N LEU A 87 39.94 10.43 33.04
CA LEU A 87 39.45 11.41 32.06
C LEU A 87 39.89 11.05 30.63
N SER A 88 41.16 10.65 30.48
CA SER A 88 41.69 10.23 29.18
C SER A 88 40.98 8.96 28.66
N ALA A 89 40.70 8.00 29.51
CA ALA A 89 39.94 6.81 29.16
C ALA A 89 38.51 7.12 28.70
N CYS A 90 37.82 8.01 29.43
CA CYS A 90 36.47 8.47 29.02
C CYS A 90 36.46 9.22 27.69
N LEU A 91 37.46 10.05 27.43
CA LEU A 91 37.61 10.76 26.16
C LEU A 91 37.87 9.79 24.99
N LEU A 92 38.73 8.79 25.21
CA LEU A 92 38.99 7.74 24.21
C LEU A 92 37.74 6.91 23.91
N GLU A 93 36.99 6.50 24.93
CA GLU A 93 35.71 5.79 24.75
C GLU A 93 34.70 6.65 23.95
N SER A 94 34.55 7.93 24.31
CA SER A 94 33.66 8.84 23.61
C SER A 94 34.06 9.00 22.13
N PHE A 95 35.35 9.08 21.86
CA PHE A 95 35.89 9.17 20.50
C PHE A 95 35.59 7.89 19.68
N PHE A 96 35.85 6.70 20.23
CA PHE A 96 35.57 5.45 19.56
C PHE A 96 34.07 5.23 19.36
N TYR A 97 33.24 5.62 20.33
CA TYR A 97 31.78 5.56 20.21
C TYR A 97 31.25 6.43 19.07
N ARG A 98 31.70 7.70 19.00
CA ARG A 98 31.34 8.62 17.91
C ARG A 98 31.81 8.11 16.53
N ARG A 99 33.01 7.57 16.48
CA ARG A 99 33.55 7.01 15.23
C ARG A 99 32.76 5.79 14.77
N ARG A 100 32.30 4.96 15.68
CA ARG A 100 31.45 3.80 15.39
C ARG A 100 30.08 4.20 14.90
N GLN A 101 29.45 5.17 15.53
CA GLN A 101 28.15 5.72 15.07
C GLN A 101 28.26 6.33 13.67
N LYS A 102 29.31 7.12 13.42
CA LYS A 102 29.52 7.72 12.10
C LYS A 102 29.64 6.65 11.00
N LYS A 103 30.38 5.58 11.28
CA LYS A 103 30.54 4.46 10.35
C LYS A 103 29.22 3.70 10.11
N GLU A 104 28.38 3.54 11.12
CA GLU A 104 27.05 2.93 10.97
C GLU A 104 26.13 3.80 10.10
N ILE A 105 26.15 5.13 10.29
CA ILE A 105 25.36 6.07 9.46
C ILE A 105 25.85 6.05 8.01
N GLU A 106 27.16 6.05 7.78
CA GLU A 106 27.76 5.96 6.43
C GLU A 106 27.36 4.63 5.73
N ASN A 107 27.35 3.52 6.46
CA ASN A 107 26.91 2.23 5.93
C ASN A 107 25.42 2.23 5.56
N ILE A 108 24.55 2.85 6.39
CA ILE A 108 23.12 2.98 6.08
C ILE A 108 22.90 3.88 4.86
N SER A 109 23.61 5.00 4.78
CA SER A 109 23.53 5.90 3.63
C SER A 109 23.96 5.21 2.33
N SER A 110 25.09 4.51 2.33
CA SER A 110 25.56 3.76 1.16
C SER A 110 24.62 2.63 0.76
N TYR A 111 23.94 2.02 1.72
CA TYR A 111 22.91 1.01 1.46
C TYR A 111 21.68 1.62 0.78
N LEU A 112 21.18 2.76 1.27
CA LEU A 112 20.08 3.49 0.65
C LEU A 112 20.42 3.91 -0.79
N ASP A 113 21.62 4.44 -1.02
CA ASP A 113 22.10 4.79 -2.37
C ASP A 113 22.16 3.57 -3.31
N SER A 114 22.49 2.39 -2.78
CA SER A 114 22.51 1.14 -3.55
C SER A 114 21.10 0.65 -3.90
N LEU A 115 20.13 0.84 -2.99
CA LEU A 115 18.72 0.53 -3.24
C LEU A 115 18.15 1.45 -4.34
N GLU A 116 18.44 2.75 -4.28
CA GLU A 116 17.99 3.73 -5.28
C GLU A 116 18.52 3.42 -6.69
N LYS A 117 19.73 2.89 -6.79
CA LYS A 117 20.35 2.48 -8.07
C LYS A 117 19.90 1.09 -8.56
N GLY A 118 18.94 0.45 -7.87
CA GLY A 118 18.44 -0.88 -8.24
C GLY A 118 19.45 -2.02 -8.03
N ALA A 119 20.60 -1.74 -7.42
CA ALA A 119 21.68 -2.71 -7.17
C ALA A 119 21.60 -3.39 -5.80
N GLY A 120 20.46 -3.30 -5.13
CA GLY A 120 20.24 -3.83 -3.77
C GLY A 120 20.37 -5.34 -3.70
N LYS A 121 21.58 -5.87 -3.74
CA LYS A 121 21.86 -7.24 -3.30
C LYS A 121 21.66 -7.31 -1.80
N LEU A 122 20.82 -8.24 -1.37
CA LEU A 122 20.72 -8.67 0.02
C LEU A 122 22.12 -8.84 0.62
N ILE A 123 22.53 -7.91 1.48
CA ILE A 123 23.75 -8.06 2.28
C ILE A 123 23.42 -9.05 3.40
N THR A 124 23.55 -10.33 3.08
CA THR A 124 23.01 -11.46 3.84
C THR A 124 23.83 -11.87 5.05
N LYS A 125 24.90 -11.18 5.45
CA LYS A 125 25.75 -11.70 6.53
C LYS A 125 25.79 -10.91 7.85
N ASN A 126 25.37 -9.63 7.87
CA ASN A 126 25.31 -8.84 9.11
C ASN A 126 24.17 -7.80 9.08
N GLY A 127 23.02 -8.13 8.48
CA GLY A 127 21.86 -7.27 8.45
C GLY A 127 21.35 -7.02 9.86
N THR A 128 21.41 -5.77 10.31
CA THR A 128 20.69 -5.37 11.53
C THR A 128 19.19 -5.36 11.23
N LEU A 129 18.35 -5.60 12.23
CA LEU A 129 16.88 -5.50 12.14
C LEU A 129 16.42 -4.20 11.42
N LEU A 130 17.25 -3.16 11.47
CA LEU A 130 16.99 -1.88 10.79
C LEU A 130 17.12 -2.01 9.26
N HIS A 131 18.11 -2.74 8.75
CA HIS A 131 18.28 -2.97 7.30
C HIS A 131 17.10 -3.76 6.72
N ASP A 132 16.63 -4.79 7.44
CA ASP A 132 15.47 -5.58 7.02
C ASP A 132 14.19 -4.74 6.96
N LYS A 133 13.98 -3.87 7.95
CA LYS A 133 12.84 -2.94 7.96
C LYS A 133 12.92 -1.90 6.84
N LEU A 134 14.10 -1.34 6.59
CA LEU A 134 14.32 -0.40 5.49
C LEU A 134 14.07 -1.05 4.12
N TYR A 135 14.57 -2.27 3.93
CA TYR A 135 14.33 -3.03 2.69
C TYR A 135 12.84 -3.29 2.48
N LYS A 136 12.12 -3.70 3.53
CA LYS A 136 10.67 -3.93 3.47
C LYS A 136 9.93 -2.65 3.09
N LEU A 137 10.21 -1.54 3.75
CA LEU A 137 9.60 -0.24 3.43
C LEU A 137 9.90 0.21 2.01
N TYR A 138 11.14 0.03 1.55
CA TYR A 138 11.53 0.37 0.19
C TYR A 138 10.79 -0.47 -0.86
N THR A 139 10.66 -1.78 -0.63
CA THR A 139 9.91 -2.67 -1.54
C THR A 139 8.41 -2.35 -1.55
N GLU A 140 7.83 -2.01 -0.41
CA GLU A 140 6.44 -1.53 -0.30
C GLU A 140 6.24 -0.23 -1.10
N LEU A 141 7.12 0.76 -0.94
CA LEU A 141 7.07 2.02 -1.68
C LEU A 141 7.26 1.84 -3.19
N LEU A 142 8.15 0.94 -3.63
CA LEU A 142 8.29 0.61 -5.05
C LEU A 142 7.01 0.00 -5.61
N CYS A 143 6.43 -0.96 -4.91
CA CYS A 143 5.17 -1.60 -5.31
C CYS A 143 4.03 -0.57 -5.38
N GLU A 144 3.90 0.32 -4.39
CA GLU A 144 2.90 1.41 -4.42
C GLU A 144 3.13 2.38 -5.58
N ARG A 145 4.39 2.72 -5.86
CA ARG A 145 4.74 3.59 -6.99
C ARG A 145 4.40 2.95 -8.34
N GLU A 146 4.72 1.68 -8.51
CA GLU A 146 4.38 0.93 -9.73
C GLU A 146 2.87 0.81 -9.91
N ASN A 147 2.13 0.52 -8.84
CA ASN A 147 0.68 0.49 -8.85
C ASN A 147 0.08 1.87 -9.21
N ALA A 148 0.57 2.94 -8.59
CA ALA A 148 0.12 4.30 -8.90
C ALA A 148 0.43 4.71 -10.34
N GLN A 149 1.58 4.30 -10.89
CA GLN A 149 1.91 4.53 -12.30
C GLN A 149 0.99 3.73 -13.24
N ALA A 150 0.73 2.46 -12.92
CA ALA A 150 -0.19 1.62 -13.68
C ALA A 150 -1.61 2.18 -13.66
N GLU A 151 -2.09 2.65 -12.51
CA GLU A 151 -3.39 3.34 -12.39
C GLU A 151 -3.44 4.63 -13.21
N LYS A 152 -2.38 5.43 -13.18
CA LYS A 152 -2.30 6.66 -13.98
C LYS A 152 -2.36 6.37 -15.48
N LEU A 153 -1.61 5.38 -15.95
CA LEU A 153 -1.66 4.95 -17.36
C LEU A 153 -3.04 4.42 -17.75
N LYS A 154 -3.67 3.62 -16.88
CA LYS A 154 -5.03 3.13 -17.07
C LYS A 154 -6.03 4.29 -17.13
N PHE A 155 -5.88 5.30 -16.27
CA PHE A 155 -6.71 6.49 -16.27
C PHE A 155 -6.53 7.32 -17.56
N GLN A 156 -5.29 7.53 -18.02
CA GLN A 156 -5.02 8.23 -19.29
C GLN A 156 -5.68 7.51 -20.47
N LYS A 157 -5.51 6.19 -20.57
CA LYS A 157 -6.16 5.40 -21.62
C LYS A 157 -7.68 5.51 -21.56
N ASN A 158 -8.26 5.46 -20.37
CA ASN A 158 -9.71 5.64 -20.20
C ASN A 158 -10.18 7.02 -20.69
N LEU A 159 -9.42 8.10 -20.43
CA LEU A 159 -9.73 9.44 -20.92
C LEU A 159 -9.66 9.55 -22.45
N GLU A 160 -8.66 8.93 -23.08
CA GLU A 160 -8.53 8.86 -24.53
C GLU A 160 -9.73 8.13 -25.17
N ASP A 161 -10.10 6.98 -24.60
CA ASP A 161 -11.25 6.20 -25.07
C ASP A 161 -12.56 6.99 -24.93
N ILE A 162 -12.77 7.70 -23.81
CA ILE A 162 -13.94 8.58 -23.59
C ILE A 162 -13.95 9.70 -24.62
N ALA A 163 -12.83 10.40 -24.81
CA ALA A 163 -12.73 11.48 -25.78
C ALA A 163 -13.09 11.00 -27.21
N HIS A 164 -12.64 9.81 -27.58
CA HIS A 164 -12.93 9.20 -28.86
C HIS A 164 -14.43 8.86 -29.01
N GLN A 165 -15.05 8.30 -27.96
CA GLN A 165 -16.49 7.96 -27.98
C GLN A 165 -17.40 9.20 -27.99
N ILE A 166 -16.96 10.32 -27.43
CA ILE A 166 -17.67 11.63 -27.51
C ILE A 166 -17.47 12.26 -28.86
N LYS A 167 -16.25 12.21 -29.43
CA LYS A 167 -15.96 12.83 -30.74
C LYS A 167 -16.80 12.24 -31.85
N THR A 168 -17.04 10.92 -31.86
CA THR A 168 -17.79 10.23 -32.93
C THR A 168 -19.22 10.79 -33.15
N PRO A 169 -20.11 10.86 -32.12
CA PRO A 169 -21.45 11.43 -32.31
C PRO A 169 -21.43 12.93 -32.62
N ILE A 170 -20.47 13.69 -32.07
CA ILE A 170 -20.29 15.11 -32.39
C ILE A 170 -19.94 15.27 -33.88
N THR A 171 -18.95 14.50 -34.37
CA THR A 171 -18.56 14.55 -35.79
C THR A 171 -19.73 14.15 -36.70
N ALA A 172 -20.52 13.14 -36.31
CA ALA A 172 -21.70 12.75 -37.05
C ALA A 172 -22.77 13.88 -37.15
N MET A 173 -22.97 14.63 -36.06
CA MET A 173 -23.84 15.82 -36.04
C MET A 173 -23.30 16.92 -36.92
N LEU A 174 -22.02 17.23 -36.86
CA LEU A 174 -21.37 18.26 -37.69
C LEU A 174 -21.50 17.92 -39.20
N LEU A 175 -21.17 16.68 -39.57
CA LEU A 175 -21.33 16.21 -40.97
C LEU A 175 -22.78 16.27 -41.46
N SER A 176 -23.75 15.97 -40.60
CA SER A 176 -25.19 16.07 -40.94
C SER A 176 -25.59 17.53 -41.17
N LEU A 177 -25.03 18.49 -40.40
CA LEU A 177 -25.24 19.93 -40.59
C LEU A 177 -24.59 20.42 -41.88
N GLU A 178 -23.35 20.08 -42.16
CA GLU A 178 -22.60 20.47 -43.34
C GLU A 178 -23.29 19.97 -44.62
N ASN A 179 -23.74 18.71 -44.63
CA ASN A 179 -24.47 18.15 -45.78
C ASN A 179 -25.81 18.86 -46.02
N SER A 180 -26.51 19.28 -44.95
CA SER A 180 -27.75 20.03 -45.09
C SER A 180 -27.50 21.46 -45.58
N SER A 181 -26.41 22.11 -45.19
CA SER A 181 -26.04 23.45 -45.67
C SER A 181 -25.62 23.45 -47.16
N LEU A 182 -24.84 22.44 -47.59
CA LEU A 182 -24.43 22.26 -48.99
C LEU A 182 -25.61 21.95 -49.92
N THR A 183 -26.62 21.24 -49.42
CA THR A 183 -27.86 20.98 -50.19
C THR A 183 -28.74 22.21 -50.27
N ALA A 184 -28.81 23.05 -49.21
CA ALA A 184 -29.56 24.33 -49.24
C ALA A 184 -28.98 25.33 -50.25
N ASP A 185 -27.65 25.45 -50.37
CA ASP A 185 -27.00 26.32 -51.36
C ASP A 185 -27.26 25.88 -52.84
N ASN A 186 -27.35 24.58 -53.07
CA ASN A 186 -27.63 24.02 -54.38
C ASN A 186 -29.15 24.04 -54.75
N SER A 187 -30.05 24.08 -53.76
CA SER A 187 -31.49 24.06 -53.89
C SER A 187 -32.08 25.44 -54.19
N SER A 188 -31.35 26.53 -53.88
CA SER A 188 -31.75 27.91 -54.25
C SER A 188 -31.94 28.09 -55.73
N LYS A 189 -31.58 27.10 -56.59
CA LYS A 189 -31.74 27.12 -58.05
C LYS A 189 -32.86 26.24 -58.58
N ARG A 190 -33.54 25.42 -57.77
CA ARG A 190 -34.65 24.54 -58.15
C ARG A 190 -35.67 24.45 -57.02
N GLY A 191 -36.72 25.26 -57.10
CA GLY A 191 -37.82 25.27 -56.12
C GLY A 191 -38.63 23.96 -56.18
N THR A 192 -38.30 22.98 -55.44
CA THR A 192 -39.01 21.73 -55.24
C THR A 192 -39.14 21.34 -53.82
N CYS A 193 -40.27 20.76 -53.40
CA CYS A 193 -40.65 20.34 -52.03
C CYS A 193 -39.72 19.31 -51.35
N THR A 194 -38.50 19.14 -51.81
CA THR A 194 -37.49 18.15 -51.26
C THR A 194 -36.81 18.65 -50.00
N ASP A 195 -36.85 19.95 -49.71
CA ASP A 195 -36.09 20.56 -48.59
C ASP A 195 -36.60 20.19 -47.21
N ALA A 196 -37.92 20.05 -47.01
CA ALA A 196 -38.51 19.76 -45.70
C ALA A 196 -38.23 18.31 -45.24
N SER A 197 -38.22 17.35 -46.16
CA SER A 197 -37.92 15.95 -45.83
C SER A 197 -36.43 15.71 -45.48
N MET A 198 -35.54 16.40 -46.21
CA MET A 198 -34.09 16.35 -45.92
C MET A 198 -33.76 17.05 -44.60
N LEU A 199 -34.37 18.20 -44.30
CA LEU A 199 -34.22 18.90 -43.05
C LEU A 199 -34.68 18.02 -41.86
N ASN A 200 -35.85 17.38 -42.00
CA ASN A 200 -36.37 16.44 -41.02
C ASN A 200 -35.45 15.21 -40.80
N ALA A 201 -34.89 14.66 -41.88
CA ALA A 201 -33.94 13.55 -41.78
C ALA A 201 -32.64 13.97 -41.03
N THR A 202 -32.13 15.18 -41.30
CA THR A 202 -30.96 15.75 -40.63
C THR A 202 -31.23 16.00 -39.15
N VAL A 203 -32.36 16.63 -38.82
CA VAL A 203 -32.79 16.87 -37.43
C VAL A 203 -32.95 15.54 -36.67
N ASN A 204 -33.59 14.55 -37.27
CA ASN A 204 -33.72 13.23 -36.64
C ASN A 204 -32.37 12.53 -36.41
N SER A 205 -31.42 12.68 -37.33
CA SER A 205 -30.05 12.17 -37.18
C SER A 205 -29.33 12.83 -36.00
N MET A 206 -29.46 14.14 -35.83
CA MET A 206 -28.91 14.90 -34.71
C MET A 206 -29.54 14.50 -33.38
N ILE A 207 -30.86 14.41 -33.33
CA ILE A 207 -31.61 13.96 -32.16
C ILE A 207 -31.10 12.57 -31.71
N LYS A 208 -30.95 11.65 -32.67
CA LYS A 208 -30.41 10.31 -32.40
C LYS A 208 -28.98 10.35 -31.84
N SER A 209 -28.13 11.24 -32.36
CA SER A 209 -26.76 11.41 -31.89
C SER A 209 -26.70 12.04 -30.51
N LEU A 210 -27.58 12.98 -30.17
CA LEU A 210 -27.74 13.56 -28.84
C LEU A 210 -28.20 12.51 -27.81
N TYR A 211 -29.19 11.68 -28.15
CA TYR A 211 -29.60 10.58 -27.27
C TYR A 211 -28.47 9.61 -27.00
N ARG A 212 -27.67 9.27 -28.02
CA ARG A 212 -26.49 8.43 -27.84
C ARG A 212 -25.44 9.07 -26.91
N LEU A 213 -25.22 10.38 -27.05
CA LEU A 213 -24.28 11.11 -26.19
C LEU A 213 -24.76 11.12 -24.72
N ASN A 214 -26.07 11.37 -24.53
CA ASN A 214 -26.67 11.32 -23.19
C ASN A 214 -26.53 9.93 -22.55
N GLU A 215 -26.87 8.87 -23.30
CA GLU A 215 -26.69 7.49 -22.84
C GLU A 215 -25.23 7.18 -22.50
N LEU A 216 -24.26 7.67 -23.27
CA LEU A 216 -22.84 7.51 -22.97
C LEU A 216 -22.45 8.19 -21.66
N THR A 217 -22.92 9.44 -21.46
CA THR A 217 -22.61 10.19 -20.19
C THR A 217 -23.21 9.51 -18.98
N ASP A 218 -24.44 9.00 -19.04
CA ASP A 218 -25.07 8.26 -17.96
C ASP A 218 -24.28 6.99 -17.60
N ARG A 219 -23.87 6.20 -18.60
CA ARG A 219 -23.05 5.01 -18.42
C ARG A 219 -21.66 5.32 -17.85
N LEU A 220 -21.06 6.45 -18.24
CA LEU A 220 -19.77 6.89 -17.68
C LEU A 220 -19.91 7.32 -16.22
N LEU A 221 -20.99 8.05 -15.87
CA LEU A 221 -21.28 8.42 -14.49
C LEU A 221 -21.55 7.19 -13.61
N HIS A 222 -22.29 6.20 -14.13
CA HIS A 222 -22.50 4.92 -13.43
C HIS A 222 -21.16 4.19 -13.20
N SER A 223 -20.33 4.06 -14.22
CA SER A 223 -19.02 3.42 -14.10
C SER A 223 -18.11 4.16 -13.11
N ALA A 224 -18.06 5.49 -13.17
CA ALA A 224 -17.27 6.31 -12.25
C ALA A 224 -17.74 6.21 -10.80
N SER A 225 -19.07 6.19 -10.57
CA SER A 225 -19.63 6.03 -9.22
C SER A 225 -19.37 4.65 -8.61
N LEU A 226 -19.31 3.61 -9.47
CA LEU A 226 -18.87 2.28 -9.06
C LEU A 226 -17.38 2.27 -8.68
N GLU A 227 -16.51 2.81 -9.52
CA GLU A 227 -15.05 2.77 -9.31
C GLU A 227 -14.62 3.59 -8.09
N SER A 228 -15.17 4.78 -7.89
CA SER A 228 -14.81 5.69 -6.78
C SER A 228 -15.27 5.20 -5.40
N GLY A 229 -16.14 4.19 -5.34
CA GLY A 229 -16.71 3.73 -4.06
C GLY A 229 -17.58 4.77 -3.34
N THR A 230 -17.93 5.89 -4.01
CA THR A 230 -18.74 6.97 -3.43
C THR A 230 -20.15 6.52 -3.07
N LYS A 231 -20.70 5.53 -3.77
CA LYS A 231 -21.93 4.86 -3.36
C LYS A 231 -21.61 3.58 -2.58
N GLN A 232 -21.85 3.61 -1.28
CA GLN A 232 -21.82 2.39 -0.46
C GLN A 232 -22.95 1.46 -0.92
N MET A 233 -22.59 0.26 -1.36
CA MET A 233 -23.58 -0.76 -1.70
C MET A 233 -24.24 -1.28 -0.44
N LYS A 234 -25.57 -1.27 -0.40
CA LYS A 234 -26.37 -1.81 0.69
C LYS A 234 -26.65 -3.29 0.42
N ARG A 235 -25.73 -4.13 0.81
CA ARG A 235 -25.90 -5.58 0.64
C ARG A 235 -26.94 -6.09 1.63
N SER A 236 -27.89 -6.86 1.11
CA SER A 236 -28.90 -7.58 1.88
C SER A 236 -29.19 -8.92 1.21
N PRO A 237 -29.71 -9.91 1.92
CA PRO A 237 -30.25 -11.11 1.30
C PRO A 237 -31.37 -10.73 0.33
N LEU A 238 -31.28 -11.19 -0.91
CA LEU A 238 -32.28 -10.94 -1.96
C LEU A 238 -32.46 -12.17 -2.84
N SER A 239 -33.66 -12.29 -3.43
CA SER A 239 -33.93 -13.31 -4.44
C SER A 239 -33.23 -13.01 -5.74
N ALA A 240 -32.32 -13.89 -6.16
CA ALA A 240 -31.64 -13.78 -7.45
C ALA A 240 -32.62 -13.90 -8.61
N TYR A 241 -33.68 -14.72 -8.45
CA TYR A 241 -34.75 -14.89 -9.45
C TYR A 241 -35.54 -13.60 -9.64
N GLU A 242 -36.01 -12.96 -8.57
CA GLU A 242 -36.76 -11.69 -8.67
C GLU A 242 -35.96 -10.57 -9.34
N ALA A 243 -34.70 -10.41 -8.94
CA ALA A 243 -33.81 -9.43 -9.58
C ALA A 243 -33.56 -9.74 -11.06
N CYS A 244 -33.49 -11.01 -11.44
CA CYS A 244 -33.34 -11.44 -12.83
C CYS A 244 -34.61 -11.19 -13.63
N LEU A 245 -35.78 -11.46 -13.04
CA LEU A 245 -37.08 -11.22 -13.68
C LEU A 245 -37.29 -9.73 -13.93
N GLU A 246 -37.07 -8.86 -12.95
CA GLU A 246 -37.17 -7.40 -13.12
C GLU A 246 -36.20 -6.89 -14.20
N ALA A 247 -34.96 -7.40 -14.25
CA ALA A 247 -34.00 -7.05 -15.28
C ALA A 247 -34.45 -7.47 -16.68
N TYR A 248 -35.12 -8.62 -16.81
CA TYR A 248 -35.71 -9.05 -18.08
C TYR A 248 -36.90 -8.19 -18.48
N GLU A 249 -37.87 -7.93 -17.59
CA GLU A 249 -39.04 -7.09 -17.85
C GLU A 249 -38.65 -5.71 -18.38
N ALA A 250 -37.59 -5.09 -17.82
CA ALA A 250 -37.04 -3.83 -18.32
C ALA A 250 -36.46 -3.91 -19.75
N CYS A 251 -36.17 -5.12 -20.25
CA CYS A 251 -35.62 -5.39 -21.58
C CYS A 251 -36.56 -6.14 -22.50
N GLU A 252 -37.75 -6.56 -22.06
CA GLU A 252 -38.67 -7.46 -22.74
C GLU A 252 -38.98 -7.00 -24.15
N ASN A 253 -39.26 -5.72 -24.35
CA ASN A 253 -39.53 -5.14 -25.64
C ASN A 253 -38.42 -5.38 -26.68
N LEU A 254 -37.14 -5.41 -26.25
CA LEU A 254 -36.02 -5.66 -27.17
C LEU A 254 -36.03 -7.10 -27.69
N PHE A 255 -36.40 -8.05 -26.82
CA PHE A 255 -36.49 -9.47 -27.19
C PHE A 255 -37.70 -9.75 -28.05
N GLN A 256 -38.87 -9.19 -27.70
CA GLN A 256 -40.13 -9.32 -28.49
C GLN A 256 -39.96 -8.78 -29.93
N GLN A 257 -39.42 -7.57 -30.09
CA GLN A 257 -39.16 -6.97 -31.41
C GLN A 257 -38.25 -7.81 -32.30
N LYS A 258 -37.30 -8.53 -31.68
CA LYS A 258 -36.36 -9.39 -32.41
C LYS A 258 -36.83 -10.84 -32.54
N GLY A 259 -37.93 -11.25 -31.88
CA GLY A 259 -38.43 -12.61 -31.87
C GLY A 259 -37.46 -13.60 -31.21
N ILE A 260 -36.83 -13.18 -30.09
CA ILE A 260 -35.91 -13.97 -29.29
C ILE A 260 -36.67 -14.47 -28.03
N ALA A 261 -36.62 -15.77 -27.78
CA ALA A 261 -37.22 -16.36 -26.59
C ALA A 261 -36.33 -16.21 -25.33
N VAL A 262 -36.92 -15.94 -24.17
CA VAL A 262 -36.21 -15.91 -22.91
C VAL A 262 -36.90 -16.84 -21.92
N HIS A 263 -36.12 -17.75 -21.29
CA HIS A 263 -36.57 -18.69 -20.29
C HIS A 263 -35.76 -18.49 -19.03
N ILE A 264 -36.44 -18.11 -17.94
CA ILE A 264 -35.84 -17.94 -16.63
C ILE A 264 -36.38 -19.05 -15.74
N GLU A 265 -35.50 -19.94 -15.28
CA GLU A 265 -35.87 -21.02 -14.38
C GLU A 265 -36.26 -20.44 -13.01
N HIS A 266 -37.43 -20.83 -12.49
CA HIS A 266 -37.84 -20.40 -11.15
C HIS A 266 -36.91 -21.02 -10.08
N ASN A 267 -36.41 -20.18 -9.17
CA ASN A 267 -35.51 -20.64 -8.11
C ASN A 267 -35.63 -19.72 -6.88
N ASP A 268 -35.54 -20.32 -5.68
CA ASP A 268 -35.59 -19.59 -4.40
C ASP A 268 -34.20 -19.20 -3.87
N ALA A 269 -33.14 -19.32 -4.69
CA ALA A 269 -31.79 -19.00 -4.30
C ALA A 269 -31.62 -17.55 -3.88
N LEU A 270 -31.05 -17.38 -2.68
CA LEU A 270 -30.72 -16.08 -2.14
C LEU A 270 -29.24 -15.74 -2.37
N ILE A 271 -28.99 -14.47 -2.68
CA ILE A 271 -27.64 -13.90 -2.73
C ILE A 271 -27.56 -12.69 -1.81
N SER A 272 -26.36 -12.43 -1.26
CA SER A 272 -26.08 -11.23 -0.45
C SER A 272 -25.54 -10.13 -1.35
N ALA A 273 -26.39 -9.21 -1.80
CA ALA A 273 -26.01 -8.17 -2.75
C ALA A 273 -26.89 -6.92 -2.59
N ASP A 274 -26.55 -5.87 -3.32
CA ASP A 274 -27.38 -4.68 -3.48
C ASP A 274 -28.36 -4.92 -4.63
N TYR A 275 -29.66 -4.90 -4.32
CA TYR A 275 -30.72 -5.24 -5.27
C TYR A 275 -30.68 -4.41 -6.55
N TYR A 276 -30.58 -3.08 -6.42
CA TYR A 276 -30.55 -2.17 -7.55
C TYR A 276 -29.37 -2.47 -8.49
N TRP A 277 -28.17 -2.65 -7.91
CA TRP A 277 -26.98 -2.89 -8.71
C TRP A 277 -26.97 -4.28 -9.37
N ILE A 278 -27.49 -5.30 -8.70
CA ILE A 278 -27.57 -6.65 -9.28
C ILE A 278 -28.56 -6.68 -10.44
N THR A 279 -29.74 -6.04 -10.30
CA THR A 279 -30.71 -5.89 -11.38
C THR A 279 -30.08 -5.18 -12.58
N GLU A 280 -29.29 -4.12 -12.36
CA GLU A 280 -28.57 -3.42 -13.41
C GLU A 280 -27.49 -4.32 -14.08
N ALA A 281 -26.78 -5.16 -13.31
CA ALA A 281 -25.83 -6.11 -13.87
C ALA A 281 -26.52 -7.13 -14.79
N PHE A 282 -27.62 -7.73 -14.35
CA PHE A 282 -28.39 -8.68 -15.16
C PHE A 282 -29.00 -8.03 -16.40
N MET A 283 -29.52 -6.80 -16.28
CA MET A 283 -29.99 -6.01 -17.40
C MET A 283 -28.89 -5.80 -18.46
N ASN A 284 -27.65 -5.54 -18.05
CA ASN A 284 -26.52 -5.42 -18.97
C ASN A 284 -26.23 -6.73 -19.73
N ILE A 285 -26.38 -7.89 -19.08
CA ILE A 285 -26.26 -9.19 -19.75
C ILE A 285 -27.40 -9.38 -20.76
N PHE A 286 -28.68 -9.11 -20.39
CA PHE A 286 -29.81 -9.22 -21.29
C PHE A 286 -29.67 -8.28 -22.51
N LYS A 287 -29.30 -7.00 -22.29
CA LYS A 287 -29.05 -6.05 -23.39
C LYS A 287 -27.93 -6.52 -24.31
N ASN A 288 -26.88 -7.14 -23.75
CA ASN A 288 -25.82 -7.73 -24.54
C ASN A 288 -26.34 -8.89 -25.38
N ALA A 289 -27.05 -9.84 -24.80
CA ALA A 289 -27.67 -10.95 -25.55
C ALA A 289 -28.59 -10.44 -26.66
N ALA A 290 -29.52 -9.52 -26.34
CA ALA A 290 -30.40 -8.92 -27.34
C ALA A 290 -29.67 -8.23 -28.49
N SER A 291 -28.44 -7.73 -28.27
CA SER A 291 -27.63 -7.07 -29.30
C SER A 291 -27.05 -8.05 -30.32
N TYR A 292 -26.68 -9.27 -29.89
CA TYR A 292 -25.98 -10.26 -30.72
C TYR A 292 -26.87 -11.37 -31.27
N LEU A 293 -28.04 -11.59 -30.65
CA LEU A 293 -28.99 -12.62 -31.06
C LEU A 293 -29.92 -12.14 -32.17
N SER A 294 -30.42 -13.12 -32.94
CA SER A 294 -31.33 -12.93 -34.04
C SER A 294 -32.65 -13.67 -33.81
N LYS A 295 -33.61 -13.47 -34.66
CA LYS A 295 -34.92 -14.16 -34.62
C LYS A 295 -34.73 -15.68 -34.56
N GLY A 296 -35.42 -16.33 -33.63
CA GLY A 296 -35.39 -17.76 -33.42
C GLY A 296 -34.34 -18.23 -32.41
N ASN A 297 -33.43 -17.34 -31.95
CA ASN A 297 -32.54 -17.65 -30.85
C ASN A 297 -33.27 -17.58 -29.52
N SER A 298 -32.63 -18.15 -28.50
CA SER A 298 -33.12 -18.15 -27.11
C SER A 298 -32.04 -17.81 -26.10
N VAL A 299 -32.46 -17.28 -24.94
CA VAL A 299 -31.65 -17.08 -23.76
C VAL A 299 -32.26 -17.89 -22.61
N ASN A 300 -31.48 -18.72 -21.98
CA ASN A 300 -31.87 -19.52 -20.83
C ASN A 300 -31.09 -19.07 -19.58
N VAL A 301 -31.78 -18.87 -18.48
CA VAL A 301 -31.19 -18.49 -17.20
C VAL A 301 -31.43 -19.60 -16.19
N PHE A 302 -30.31 -20.10 -15.63
CA PHE A 302 -30.29 -21.16 -14.63
C PHE A 302 -29.68 -20.69 -13.33
N PHE A 303 -30.12 -21.28 -12.23
CA PHE A 303 -29.61 -20.99 -10.89
C PHE A 303 -29.09 -22.28 -10.26
N ASN A 304 -27.80 -22.29 -9.87
CA ASN A 304 -27.17 -23.41 -9.22
C ASN A 304 -26.77 -23.00 -7.80
N GLU A 305 -27.24 -23.70 -6.82
CA GLU A 305 -26.89 -23.42 -5.42
C GLU A 305 -25.98 -24.50 -4.86
N THR A 306 -24.87 -24.07 -4.28
CA THR A 306 -23.94 -24.94 -3.54
C THR A 306 -23.80 -24.45 -2.10
N PRO A 307 -23.21 -25.22 -1.18
CA PRO A 307 -22.95 -24.74 0.18
C PRO A 307 -22.07 -23.49 0.26
N LEU A 308 -21.22 -23.23 -0.75
CA LEU A 308 -20.22 -22.18 -0.74
C LEU A 308 -20.63 -20.97 -1.57
N TYR A 309 -21.42 -21.16 -2.62
CA TYR A 309 -21.79 -20.08 -3.53
C TYR A 309 -23.12 -20.36 -4.24
N THR A 310 -23.72 -19.30 -4.76
CA THR A 310 -24.87 -19.36 -5.67
C THR A 310 -24.41 -18.88 -7.06
N GLU A 311 -24.66 -19.67 -8.10
CA GLU A 311 -24.36 -19.33 -9.48
C GLU A 311 -25.65 -18.93 -10.20
N ILE A 312 -25.56 -17.88 -11.02
CA ILE A 312 -26.61 -17.46 -11.98
C ILE A 312 -25.97 -17.52 -13.37
N VAL A 313 -26.49 -18.38 -14.22
CA VAL A 313 -25.93 -18.71 -15.53
C VAL A 313 -26.85 -18.23 -16.62
N PHE A 314 -26.42 -17.26 -17.41
CA PHE A 314 -27.10 -16.80 -18.63
C PHE A 314 -26.46 -17.50 -19.81
N LYS A 315 -27.21 -18.32 -20.51
CA LYS A 315 -26.76 -19.10 -21.66
C LYS A 315 -27.60 -18.77 -22.89
N ASP A 316 -26.97 -18.34 -23.94
CA ASP A 316 -27.63 -18.17 -25.27
C ASP A 316 -27.27 -19.31 -26.23
N ASP A 317 -28.04 -19.41 -27.31
CA ASP A 317 -27.82 -20.35 -28.41
C ASP A 317 -27.32 -19.63 -29.68
N GLY A 318 -26.71 -18.47 -29.51
CA GLY A 318 -26.15 -17.68 -30.60
C GLY A 318 -24.81 -18.21 -31.11
N ARG A 319 -24.11 -17.39 -31.89
CA ARG A 319 -22.81 -17.73 -32.49
C ARG A 319 -21.65 -17.84 -31.44
N GLY A 320 -21.92 -17.51 -30.20
CA GLY A 320 -20.90 -17.47 -29.16
C GLY A 320 -19.93 -16.29 -29.29
N ILE A 321 -18.92 -16.27 -28.46
CA ILE A 321 -17.86 -15.26 -28.38
C ILE A 321 -16.61 -15.79 -29.09
N GLN A 322 -15.95 -14.99 -29.93
CA GLN A 322 -14.68 -15.37 -30.55
C GLN A 322 -13.64 -15.67 -29.46
N LYS A 323 -12.83 -16.72 -29.65
CA LYS A 323 -11.86 -17.17 -28.62
C LYS A 323 -10.92 -16.06 -28.18
N GLU A 324 -10.45 -15.27 -29.11
CA GLU A 324 -9.55 -14.12 -28.88
C GLU A 324 -10.26 -13.01 -28.09
N ALA A 325 -11.56 -12.87 -28.28
CA ALA A 325 -12.39 -11.86 -27.62
C ALA A 325 -12.71 -12.21 -26.15
N LEU A 326 -12.73 -13.49 -25.78
CA LEU A 326 -13.09 -13.95 -24.43
C LEU A 326 -12.25 -13.29 -23.32
N HIS A 327 -10.98 -13.01 -23.60
CA HIS A 327 -10.09 -12.33 -22.63
C HIS A 327 -10.38 -10.84 -22.49
N TYR A 328 -11.08 -10.24 -23.46
CA TYR A 328 -11.26 -8.79 -23.54
C TYR A 328 -12.71 -8.34 -23.38
N VAL A 329 -13.70 -9.25 -23.38
CA VAL A 329 -15.14 -8.90 -23.37
C VAL A 329 -15.55 -8.05 -22.17
N PHE A 330 -14.82 -8.15 -21.05
CA PHE A 330 -15.06 -7.36 -19.86
C PHE A 330 -14.23 -6.07 -19.79
N ASN A 331 -13.37 -5.82 -20.80
CA ASN A 331 -12.59 -4.60 -20.82
C ASN A 331 -13.49 -3.41 -21.17
N ARG A 332 -13.20 -2.29 -20.56
CA ARG A 332 -13.91 -1.03 -20.81
C ARG A 332 -13.74 -0.64 -22.26
N PHE A 333 -14.84 -0.20 -22.90
CA PHE A 333 -14.94 0.18 -24.32
C PHE A 333 -14.63 -0.94 -25.33
N TYR A 334 -14.45 -2.17 -24.87
CA TYR A 334 -14.30 -3.29 -25.80
C TYR A 334 -15.62 -3.58 -26.51
N LYS A 335 -15.56 -3.62 -27.82
CA LYS A 335 -16.69 -3.96 -28.69
C LYS A 335 -16.22 -4.66 -29.98
N THR A 336 -17.03 -5.54 -30.50
CA THR A 336 -16.82 -6.09 -31.82
C THR A 336 -17.29 -5.08 -32.88
N PRO A 337 -16.79 -5.15 -34.14
CA PRO A 337 -17.22 -4.24 -35.21
C PRO A 337 -18.74 -4.19 -35.42
N ASP A 338 -19.43 -5.31 -35.20
CA ASP A 338 -20.88 -5.45 -35.38
C ASP A 338 -21.70 -4.90 -34.20
N SER A 339 -21.05 -4.43 -33.12
CA SER A 339 -21.74 -3.98 -31.93
C SER A 339 -22.15 -2.52 -32.00
N ASN A 340 -23.41 -2.24 -31.69
CA ASN A 340 -23.97 -0.88 -31.63
C ASN A 340 -23.78 -0.19 -30.25
N GLY A 341 -23.26 -0.88 -29.23
CA GLY A 341 -23.07 -0.37 -27.89
C GLY A 341 -21.78 0.41 -27.71
N PHE A 342 -21.60 0.97 -26.51
CA PHE A 342 -20.36 1.69 -26.09
C PHE A 342 -19.28 0.79 -25.54
N GLY A 343 -19.51 -0.52 -25.36
CA GLY A 343 -18.55 -1.45 -24.76
C GLY A 343 -18.39 -1.27 -23.25
N LEU A 344 -19.39 -0.70 -22.57
CA LEU A 344 -19.37 -0.46 -21.12
C LEU A 344 -20.21 -1.48 -20.33
N GLY A 345 -21.22 -2.11 -20.95
CA GLY A 345 -22.21 -2.92 -20.24
C GLY A 345 -21.61 -4.12 -19.49
N LEU A 346 -20.81 -4.94 -20.17
CA LEU A 346 -20.16 -6.10 -19.56
C LEU A 346 -19.11 -5.72 -18.51
N HIS A 347 -18.40 -4.61 -18.72
CA HIS A 347 -17.49 -4.07 -17.73
C HIS A 347 -18.23 -3.64 -16.45
N ILE A 348 -19.36 -2.93 -16.59
CA ILE A 348 -20.21 -2.52 -15.46
C ILE A 348 -20.75 -3.76 -14.73
N ALA A 349 -21.27 -4.75 -15.45
CA ALA A 349 -21.78 -5.99 -14.87
C ALA A 349 -20.71 -6.72 -14.05
N LYS A 350 -19.47 -6.83 -14.57
CA LYS A 350 -18.34 -7.42 -13.84
C LYS A 350 -17.97 -6.62 -12.60
N SER A 351 -17.87 -5.31 -12.71
CA SER A 351 -17.56 -4.42 -11.58
C SER A 351 -18.61 -4.51 -10.47
N ILE A 352 -19.88 -4.64 -10.85
CA ILE A 352 -20.97 -4.83 -9.88
C ILE A 352 -20.84 -6.19 -9.18
N ALA A 353 -20.58 -7.27 -9.92
CA ALA A 353 -20.38 -8.60 -9.33
C ALA A 353 -19.23 -8.59 -8.30
N GLU A 354 -18.06 -8.06 -8.69
CA GLU A 354 -16.88 -7.98 -7.83
C GLU A 354 -17.14 -7.17 -6.55
N LYS A 355 -17.86 -6.05 -6.67
CA LYS A 355 -18.23 -5.22 -5.51
C LYS A 355 -19.29 -5.84 -4.59
N ASN A 356 -20.03 -6.84 -5.06
CA ASN A 356 -20.96 -7.64 -4.27
C ASN A 356 -20.37 -8.99 -3.81
N ASN A 357 -19.04 -9.11 -3.70
CA ASN A 357 -18.33 -10.34 -3.32
C ASN A 357 -18.65 -11.52 -4.25
N GLY A 358 -18.83 -11.24 -5.52
CA GLY A 358 -19.05 -12.24 -6.54
C GLY A 358 -18.02 -12.14 -7.65
N THR A 359 -18.15 -13.01 -8.63
CA THR A 359 -17.37 -13.00 -9.87
C THR A 359 -18.28 -13.09 -11.07
N LEU A 360 -17.84 -12.58 -12.24
CA LEU A 360 -18.49 -12.78 -13.52
C LEU A 360 -17.46 -13.31 -14.50
N CYS A 361 -17.77 -14.46 -15.12
CA CYS A 361 -16.96 -15.05 -16.19
C CYS A 361 -17.79 -15.29 -17.46
N ALA A 362 -17.10 -15.43 -18.58
CA ALA A 362 -17.69 -15.75 -19.86
C ALA A 362 -16.94 -16.89 -20.53
N TYR A 363 -17.68 -17.79 -21.17
CA TYR A 363 -17.15 -18.88 -21.98
C TYR A 363 -18.17 -19.30 -23.05
N ASN A 364 -17.81 -20.21 -23.91
CA ASN A 364 -18.71 -20.75 -24.94
C ASN A 364 -19.12 -22.19 -24.61
N GLU A 365 -20.42 -22.46 -24.74
CA GLU A 365 -21.02 -23.79 -24.65
C GLU A 365 -22.27 -23.84 -25.54
N ASN A 366 -22.08 -24.15 -26.82
CA ASN A 366 -23.14 -24.07 -27.85
C ASN A 366 -23.82 -22.69 -27.94
N GLY A 367 -23.07 -21.63 -27.76
CA GLY A 367 -23.49 -20.25 -27.65
C GLY A 367 -22.61 -19.55 -26.61
N ALA A 368 -22.90 -18.32 -26.24
CA ALA A 368 -22.19 -17.62 -25.17
C ALA A 368 -22.83 -17.94 -23.81
N VAL A 369 -21.98 -18.08 -22.82
CA VAL A 369 -22.37 -18.27 -21.42
C VAL A 369 -21.74 -17.16 -20.58
N PHE A 370 -22.58 -16.46 -19.80
CA PHE A 370 -22.15 -15.53 -18.77
C PHE A 370 -22.58 -16.07 -17.41
N LYS A 371 -21.61 -16.29 -16.51
CA LYS A 371 -21.84 -16.91 -15.22
C LYS A 371 -21.42 -15.99 -14.09
N PHE A 372 -22.39 -15.59 -13.27
CA PHE A 372 -22.15 -14.96 -11.98
C PHE A 372 -21.97 -16.03 -10.90
N SER A 373 -21.07 -15.79 -9.95
CA SER A 373 -20.93 -16.62 -8.76
C SER A 373 -20.83 -15.72 -7.54
N PHE A 374 -21.79 -15.82 -6.60
CA PHE A 374 -21.83 -15.05 -5.36
C PHE A 374 -21.54 -15.98 -4.18
N TYR A 375 -20.50 -15.63 -3.40
CA TYR A 375 -20.08 -16.43 -2.26
C TYR A 375 -21.06 -16.24 -1.09
N LYS A 376 -21.41 -17.34 -0.45
CA LYS A 376 -22.20 -17.34 0.79
C LYS A 376 -21.29 -16.93 1.94
N THR A 377 -21.67 -15.87 2.68
CA THR A 377 -20.95 -15.33 3.85
C THR A 377 -21.58 -15.84 5.13
#